data_86ff28435faf29905199dbf2f8530d2d
#
_entry.id   86ff28435faf29905199dbf2f8530d2d
#
_cell.length_a   1.000
_cell.length_b   1.000
_cell.length_c   1.000
_cell.angle_alpha   90.00
_cell.angle_beta   90.00
_cell.angle_gamma   90.00
#
_symmetry.space_group_name_H-M   'P 1'
#
loop_
_entity.id
_entity.type
_entity.pdbx_description
1 polymer ?
#
loop_
_entity_poly.entity_id
_entity_poly.type
_entity_poly.pdbx_seq_one_letter_code
_entity_poly.pdbx_strand_id
1 'polypeptide(L)'
;VLVLLPPSRGQAAPERGRRAGLSTLVYPRLREPRERLMQAVDPALARAPAIPAAELYTGVLFAALGLADLPWDGVLIASALWGVVRPGDRIPAYRLDMSARPAGIGGLVAFWREPLAAALPDRGLVLDLRSGSYAAAWRPRQATQLAVRGFTEAPDGTRTVITHMVKRVRGEVARLVIEAGGAERPEAVAEIVTAGGLRVELSEGRLDVIE
;
A
#
# COMPACT_ATOMS: atom_id res chain seq x y z
N VAL A 1 -4.56 3.78 -13.54
CA VAL A 1 -3.69 4.06 -12.39
C VAL A 1 -3.40 2.79 -11.59
N LEU A 2 -2.20 2.69 -11.04
CA LEU A 2 -1.86 1.73 -10.00
C LEU A 2 -1.85 2.44 -8.64
N VAL A 3 -2.76 2.07 -7.74
CA VAL A 3 -2.82 2.62 -6.37
C VAL A 3 -2.03 1.71 -5.43
N LEU A 4 -0.96 2.24 -4.83
CA LEU A 4 -0.09 1.51 -3.91
C LEU A 4 -0.34 1.96 -2.47
N LEU A 5 -0.96 1.09 -1.69
CA LEU A 5 -1.26 1.30 -0.28
C LEU A 5 -0.12 0.80 0.61
N PRO A 6 0.16 1.44 1.76
CA PRO A 6 0.99 0.84 2.80
C PRO A 6 0.22 -0.29 3.49
N PRO A 7 0.89 -1.21 4.20
CA PRO A 7 0.20 -2.10 5.13
C PRO A 7 -0.26 -1.35 6.38
N SER A 8 -1.06 -2.02 7.21
CA SER A 8 -1.39 -1.56 8.55
C SER A 8 -0.73 -2.43 9.64
N ARG A 9 -0.31 -1.80 10.73
CA ARG A 9 0.05 -2.54 11.95
C ARG A 9 -1.19 -3.11 12.66
N GLY A 10 -2.34 -2.42 12.55
CA GLY A 10 -3.62 -2.95 12.95
C GLY A 10 -4.04 -4.02 11.95
N GLN A 11 -4.29 -5.22 12.45
CA GLN A 11 -4.76 -6.34 11.65
C GLN A 11 -5.85 -7.07 12.43
N ALA A 12 -6.90 -7.46 11.73
CA ALA A 12 -7.88 -8.38 12.26
C ALA A 12 -7.21 -9.73 12.55
N ALA A 13 -7.60 -10.38 13.64
CA ALA A 13 -7.08 -11.69 14.00
C ALA A 13 -8.18 -12.75 13.76
N PRO A 14 -8.28 -13.34 12.56
CA PRO A 14 -9.30 -14.32 12.28
C PRO A 14 -9.02 -15.60 13.08
N GLU A 15 -9.98 -16.02 13.90
CA GLU A 15 -9.89 -17.29 14.64
C GLU A 15 -10.17 -18.50 13.73
N ARG A 16 -10.92 -18.30 12.66
CA ARG A 16 -11.32 -19.32 11.69
C ARG A 16 -11.18 -18.77 10.27
N GLY A 17 -10.92 -19.66 9.32
CA GLY A 17 -10.80 -19.27 7.92
C GLY A 17 -10.08 -20.32 7.08
N ARG A 18 -10.12 -20.15 5.77
CA ARG A 18 -9.30 -20.93 4.84
C ARG A 18 -7.83 -20.60 5.07
N ARG A 19 -6.95 -21.57 4.86
CA ARG A 19 -5.50 -21.32 4.87
C ARG A 19 -5.09 -20.43 3.70
N ALA A 20 -4.00 -19.67 3.88
CA ALA A 20 -3.40 -18.93 2.79
C ALA A 20 -2.91 -19.87 1.69
N GLY A 21 -3.37 -19.65 0.47
CA GLY A 21 -2.85 -20.34 -0.71
C GLY A 21 -1.81 -19.47 -1.39
N LEU A 22 -0.52 -19.72 -1.18
CA LEU A 22 0.55 -18.92 -1.81
C LEU A 22 0.48 -18.91 -3.34
N SER A 23 -0.06 -19.98 -3.93
CA SER A 23 -0.26 -20.10 -5.37
C SER A 23 -1.39 -19.22 -5.91
N THR A 24 -2.30 -18.74 -5.06
CA THR A 24 -3.43 -17.89 -5.45
C THR A 24 -3.16 -16.40 -5.28
N LEU A 25 -2.06 -16.04 -4.60
CA LEU A 25 -1.69 -14.64 -4.43
C LEU A 25 -1.26 -14.02 -5.76
N VAL A 26 -1.57 -12.74 -5.92
CA VAL A 26 -1.14 -11.96 -7.09
C VAL A 26 0.36 -12.08 -7.35
N TYR A 27 0.75 -12.01 -8.62
CA TYR A 27 2.13 -12.14 -9.08
C TYR A 27 2.80 -13.47 -8.67
N PRO A 28 2.58 -14.55 -9.46
CA PRO A 28 3.18 -15.86 -9.20
C PRO A 28 4.70 -15.85 -9.09
N ARG A 29 5.38 -14.90 -9.73
CA ARG A 29 6.84 -14.71 -9.62
C ARG A 29 7.31 -14.35 -8.21
N LEU A 30 6.42 -13.87 -7.35
CA LEU A 30 6.73 -13.60 -5.93
C LEU A 30 6.56 -14.83 -5.03
N ARG A 31 6.15 -15.98 -5.56
CA ARG A 31 5.88 -17.18 -4.76
C ARG A 31 7.12 -17.65 -4.01
N GLU A 32 8.22 -17.87 -4.71
CA GLU A 32 9.47 -18.36 -4.10
C GLU A 32 10.02 -17.39 -3.03
N PRO A 33 10.16 -16.07 -3.28
CA PRO A 33 10.52 -15.13 -2.22
C PRO A 33 9.57 -15.15 -1.01
N ARG A 34 8.26 -15.29 -1.22
CA ARG A 34 7.26 -15.39 -0.15
C ARG A 34 7.46 -16.65 0.70
N GLU A 35 7.62 -17.80 0.06
CA GLU A 35 7.87 -19.07 0.73
C GLU A 35 9.14 -19.00 1.58
N ARG A 36 10.24 -18.53 0.99
CA ARG A 36 11.52 -18.37 1.68
C ARG A 36 11.41 -17.45 2.89
N LEU A 37 10.77 -16.29 2.73
CA LEU A 37 10.63 -15.34 3.83
C LEU A 37 9.68 -15.86 4.93
N MET A 38 8.57 -16.47 4.57
CA MET A 38 7.63 -17.06 5.53
C MET A 38 8.32 -18.15 6.36
N GLN A 39 9.12 -19.03 5.74
CA GLN A 39 9.89 -20.05 6.46
C GLN A 39 10.89 -19.45 7.45
N ALA A 40 11.53 -18.34 7.08
CA ALA A 40 12.50 -17.67 7.95
C ALA A 40 11.86 -16.88 9.11
N VAL A 41 10.64 -16.40 8.95
CA VAL A 41 9.95 -15.54 9.93
C VAL A 41 9.05 -16.36 10.85
N ASP A 42 8.13 -17.09 10.27
CA ASP A 42 7.16 -17.91 10.99
C ASP A 42 6.52 -18.97 10.07
N PRO A 43 7.02 -20.21 10.06
CA PRO A 43 6.47 -21.29 9.25
C PRO A 43 5.01 -21.65 9.58
N ALA A 44 4.53 -21.30 10.79
CA ALA A 44 3.15 -21.61 11.21
C ALA A 44 2.12 -20.81 10.40
N LEU A 45 2.52 -19.67 9.80
CA LEU A 45 1.66 -18.85 8.94
C LEU A 45 1.12 -19.62 7.72
N ALA A 46 1.82 -20.65 7.25
CA ALA A 46 1.32 -21.52 6.19
C ALA A 46 0.00 -22.25 6.54
N ARG A 47 -0.29 -22.39 7.82
CA ARG A 47 -1.48 -23.09 8.34
C ARG A 47 -2.46 -22.16 9.05
N ALA A 48 -2.09 -20.91 9.25
CA ALA A 48 -2.92 -19.93 9.95
C ALA A 48 -4.18 -19.58 9.14
N PRO A 49 -5.29 -19.24 9.82
CA PRO A 49 -6.49 -18.71 9.17
C PRO A 49 -6.17 -17.47 8.36
N ALA A 50 -6.71 -17.38 7.15
CA ALA A 50 -6.47 -16.28 6.22
C ALA A 50 -7.80 -15.68 5.75
N ILE A 51 -7.84 -14.35 5.69
CA ILE A 51 -8.96 -13.55 5.20
C ILE A 51 -8.48 -12.60 4.10
N PRO A 52 -9.38 -12.01 3.29
CA PRO A 52 -9.01 -11.00 2.31
C PRO A 52 -8.17 -9.88 2.93
N ALA A 53 -7.15 -9.42 2.22
CA ALA A 53 -6.27 -8.35 2.72
C ALA A 53 -7.06 -7.05 3.00
N ALA A 54 -8.13 -6.77 2.25
CA ALA A 54 -9.03 -5.65 2.49
C ALA A 54 -9.73 -5.71 3.86
N GLU A 55 -10.00 -6.91 4.35
CA GLU A 55 -10.60 -7.15 5.67
C GLU A 55 -9.55 -7.27 6.78
N LEU A 56 -8.34 -7.77 6.42
CA LEU A 56 -7.27 -7.97 7.37
C LEU A 56 -6.68 -6.67 7.89
N TYR A 57 -6.33 -5.76 6.98
CA TYR A 57 -5.70 -4.50 7.35
C TYR A 57 -6.71 -3.52 7.90
N THR A 58 -6.52 -3.13 9.17
CA THR A 58 -7.32 -2.15 9.89
C THR A 58 -6.47 -0.92 10.24
N GLY A 59 -7.08 0.09 10.81
CA GLY A 59 -6.38 1.31 11.22
C GLY A 59 -6.78 2.51 10.35
N VAL A 60 -6.23 3.67 10.70
CA VAL A 60 -6.74 4.98 10.25
C VAL A 60 -6.84 5.12 8.73
N LEU A 61 -5.83 4.68 7.98
CA LEU A 61 -5.86 4.74 6.51
C LEU A 61 -6.99 3.86 5.95
N PHE A 62 -7.06 2.60 6.39
CA PHE A 62 -8.04 1.64 5.89
C PHE A 62 -9.46 1.98 6.34
N ALA A 63 -9.62 2.56 7.53
CA ALA A 63 -10.92 3.08 7.99
C ALA A 63 -11.41 4.25 7.14
N ALA A 64 -10.53 5.19 6.78
CA ALA A 64 -10.86 6.30 5.89
C ALA A 64 -11.10 5.87 4.44
N LEU A 65 -10.37 4.85 3.99
CA LEU A 65 -10.49 4.31 2.64
C LEU A 65 -11.76 3.48 2.44
N GLY A 66 -12.17 2.65 3.42
CA GLY A 66 -13.31 1.73 3.25
C GLY A 66 -13.07 0.69 2.15
N LEU A 67 -11.87 0.14 2.05
CA LEU A 67 -11.42 -0.68 0.92
C LEU A 67 -12.29 -1.91 0.63
N ALA A 68 -12.96 -2.47 1.64
CA ALA A 68 -13.81 -3.65 1.47
C ALA A 68 -15.02 -3.39 0.55
N ASP A 69 -15.47 -2.15 0.46
CA ASP A 69 -16.67 -1.74 -0.27
C ASP A 69 -16.35 -1.11 -1.65
N LEU A 70 -15.07 -1.09 -2.05
CA LEU A 70 -14.62 -0.43 -3.27
C LEU A 70 -14.23 -1.43 -4.36
N PRO A 71 -14.23 -1.04 -5.66
CA PRO A 71 -13.60 -1.84 -6.71
C PRO A 71 -12.09 -1.94 -6.49
N TRP A 72 -11.50 -3.10 -6.83
CA TRP A 72 -10.10 -3.40 -6.51
C TRP A 72 -9.15 -3.36 -7.69
N ASP A 73 -9.64 -3.06 -8.87
CA ASP A 73 -8.81 -3.01 -10.06
C ASP A 73 -7.70 -1.94 -9.91
N GLY A 74 -6.47 -2.35 -10.15
CA GLY A 74 -5.31 -1.48 -10.00
C GLY A 74 -4.92 -1.16 -8.56
N VAL A 75 -5.50 -1.81 -7.53
CA VAL A 75 -5.12 -1.59 -6.12
C VAL A 75 -4.18 -2.68 -5.64
N LEU A 76 -3.05 -2.29 -5.06
CA LEU A 76 -2.09 -3.18 -4.39
C LEU A 76 -1.75 -2.66 -3.00
N ILE A 77 -1.62 -3.58 -2.06
CA ILE A 77 -1.18 -3.30 -0.69
C ILE A 77 0.23 -3.83 -0.51
N ALA A 78 1.17 -2.96 -0.17
CA ALA A 78 2.53 -3.35 0.16
C ALA A 78 2.56 -4.18 1.46
N SER A 79 3.49 -5.13 1.54
CA SER A 79 3.64 -6.02 2.67
C SER A 79 5.09 -6.38 2.89
N ALA A 80 5.55 -6.35 4.14
CA ALA A 80 6.89 -6.80 4.48
C ALA A 80 7.07 -8.31 4.27
N LEU A 81 5.99 -9.09 4.49
CA LEU A 81 6.02 -10.55 4.36
C LEU A 81 5.69 -11.03 2.94
N TRP A 82 4.73 -10.38 2.28
CA TRP A 82 4.17 -10.85 1.00
C TRP A 82 4.67 -10.04 -0.20
N GLY A 83 5.50 -8.99 0.01
CA GLY A 83 5.90 -8.02 -1.01
C GLY A 83 4.75 -7.09 -1.36
N VAL A 84 3.81 -7.58 -2.16
CA VAL A 84 2.52 -6.94 -2.45
C VAL A 84 1.41 -7.98 -2.49
N VAL A 85 0.18 -7.54 -2.18
CA VAL A 85 -1.04 -8.34 -2.28
C VAL A 85 -2.16 -7.50 -2.89
N ARG A 86 -3.14 -8.15 -3.54
CA ARG A 86 -4.41 -7.52 -3.89
C ARG A 86 -5.33 -7.46 -2.67
N PRO A 87 -6.33 -6.57 -2.65
CA PRO A 87 -7.34 -6.53 -1.60
C PRO A 87 -8.05 -7.89 -1.37
N GLY A 88 -8.31 -8.64 -2.44
CA GLY A 88 -8.95 -9.97 -2.38
C GLY A 88 -8.03 -11.14 -2.03
N ASP A 89 -6.71 -10.94 -2.02
CA ASP A 89 -5.76 -11.99 -1.67
C ASP A 89 -5.93 -12.38 -0.20
N ARG A 90 -6.09 -13.68 0.06
CA ARG A 90 -6.29 -14.18 1.43
C ARG A 90 -4.94 -14.42 2.10
N ILE A 91 -4.67 -13.66 3.15
CA ILE A 91 -3.44 -13.72 3.93
C ILE A 91 -3.76 -13.83 5.43
N PRO A 92 -2.94 -14.53 6.21
CA PRO A 92 -3.06 -14.57 7.66
C PRO A 92 -2.57 -13.26 8.30
N ALA A 93 -3.01 -13.01 9.52
CA ALA A 93 -2.41 -11.96 10.35
C ALA A 93 -0.94 -12.29 10.64
N TYR A 94 -0.08 -11.28 10.59
CA TYR A 94 1.35 -11.43 10.78
C TYR A 94 1.96 -10.20 11.43
N ARG A 95 3.16 -10.35 12.01
CA ARG A 95 3.93 -9.24 12.60
C ARG A 95 5.31 -9.18 11.95
N LEU A 96 5.45 -8.31 10.98
CA LEU A 96 6.72 -8.04 10.31
C LEU A 96 6.71 -6.62 9.77
N ASP A 97 7.78 -5.88 9.99
CA ASP A 97 7.98 -4.53 9.46
C ASP A 97 9.07 -4.55 8.38
N MET A 98 9.00 -3.65 7.41
CA MET A 98 9.97 -3.57 6.29
C MET A 98 11.39 -3.25 6.78
N SER A 99 11.55 -2.71 7.99
CA SER A 99 12.86 -2.46 8.62
C SER A 99 13.49 -3.73 9.22
N ALA A 100 12.76 -4.82 9.31
CA ALA A 100 13.25 -6.07 9.90
C ALA A 100 14.39 -6.69 9.08
N ARG A 101 15.19 -7.51 9.76
CA ARG A 101 16.35 -8.24 9.21
C ARG A 101 16.30 -9.70 9.64
N PRO A 102 15.37 -10.54 9.12
CA PRO A 102 15.28 -11.94 9.50
C PRO A 102 16.58 -12.69 9.23
N ALA A 103 16.91 -13.65 10.10
CA ALA A 103 18.09 -14.49 9.93
C ALA A 103 18.07 -15.23 8.58
N GLY A 104 19.21 -15.26 7.89
CA GLY A 104 19.35 -15.90 6.57
C GLY A 104 18.68 -15.13 5.40
N ILE A 105 18.01 -14.00 5.67
CA ILE A 105 17.35 -13.15 4.65
C ILE A 105 18.06 -11.81 4.50
N GLY A 106 18.43 -11.17 5.63
CA GLY A 106 18.97 -9.81 5.63
C GLY A 106 17.88 -8.73 5.64
N GLY A 107 18.22 -7.53 5.16
CA GLY A 107 17.29 -6.39 5.16
C GLY A 107 16.18 -6.53 4.14
N LEU A 108 14.91 -6.41 4.57
CA LEU A 108 13.76 -6.67 3.71
C LEU A 108 13.62 -5.69 2.54
N VAL A 109 14.04 -4.45 2.68
CA VAL A 109 14.07 -3.48 1.56
C VAL A 109 14.94 -4.00 0.41
N ALA A 110 16.13 -4.51 0.72
CA ALA A 110 17.02 -5.09 -0.28
C ALA A 110 16.49 -6.42 -0.84
N PHE A 111 15.96 -7.27 0.03
CA PHE A 111 15.37 -8.56 -0.33
C PHE A 111 14.23 -8.42 -1.36
N TRP A 112 13.33 -7.44 -1.17
CA TRP A 112 12.17 -7.26 -2.04
C TRP A 112 12.46 -6.47 -3.33
N ARG A 113 13.59 -5.76 -3.43
CA ARG A 113 13.88 -4.85 -4.55
C ARG A 113 13.81 -5.53 -5.91
N GLU A 114 14.55 -6.61 -6.08
CA GLU A 114 14.60 -7.33 -7.35
C GLU A 114 13.30 -8.10 -7.65
N PRO A 115 12.73 -8.90 -6.71
CA PRO A 115 11.46 -9.58 -6.95
C PRO A 115 10.31 -8.65 -7.33
N LEU A 116 10.18 -7.49 -6.66
CA LEU A 116 9.14 -6.53 -6.97
C LEU A 116 9.38 -5.83 -8.32
N ALA A 117 10.63 -5.50 -8.64
CA ALA A 117 10.96 -4.92 -9.95
C ALA A 117 10.66 -5.87 -11.11
N ALA A 118 10.80 -7.18 -10.90
CA ALA A 118 10.48 -8.19 -11.90
C ALA A 118 8.96 -8.50 -12.01
N ALA A 119 8.18 -8.18 -10.97
CA ALA A 119 6.78 -8.55 -10.89
C ALA A 119 5.81 -7.40 -11.19
N LEU A 120 6.13 -6.18 -10.71
CA LEU A 120 5.21 -5.04 -10.78
C LEU A 120 5.25 -4.34 -12.14
N PRO A 121 4.10 -3.85 -12.63
CA PRO A 121 4.05 -3.05 -13.85
C PRO A 121 4.77 -1.72 -13.65
N ASP A 122 5.63 -1.37 -14.60
CA ASP A 122 6.41 -0.13 -14.57
C ASP A 122 6.03 0.77 -15.75
N ARG A 123 4.74 1.18 -15.79
CA ARG A 123 4.17 2.05 -16.83
C ARG A 123 2.89 2.70 -16.34
N GLY A 124 2.48 3.78 -16.99
CA GLY A 124 1.29 4.55 -16.63
C GLY A 124 1.47 5.35 -15.35
N LEU A 125 0.39 5.64 -14.65
CA LEU A 125 0.40 6.41 -13.39
C LEU A 125 0.42 5.48 -12.19
N VAL A 126 1.30 5.77 -11.22
CA VAL A 126 1.39 5.11 -9.91
C VAL A 126 1.07 6.14 -8.83
N LEU A 127 -0.08 6.01 -8.18
CA LEU A 127 -0.44 6.76 -6.98
C LEU A 127 0.17 6.07 -5.76
N ASP A 128 1.26 6.64 -5.23
CA ASP A 128 2.05 6.04 -4.16
C ASP A 128 1.71 6.62 -2.79
N LEU A 129 0.99 5.83 -2.01
CA LEU A 129 0.56 6.16 -0.65
C LEU A 129 1.41 5.46 0.42
N ARG A 130 2.46 4.76 0.02
CA ARG A 130 3.32 4.00 0.94
C ARG A 130 4.17 4.92 1.81
N SER A 131 4.61 4.40 2.97
CA SER A 131 5.65 5.03 3.78
C SER A 131 7.05 4.77 3.22
N GLY A 132 8.03 5.56 3.64
CA GLY A 132 9.38 5.59 3.07
C GLY A 132 10.08 4.23 2.92
N SER A 133 10.01 3.36 3.94
CA SER A 133 10.64 2.03 3.88
C SER A 133 9.99 1.12 2.84
N TYR A 134 8.67 1.16 2.70
CA TYR A 134 7.94 0.39 1.68
C TYR A 134 8.14 0.97 0.28
N ALA A 135 8.19 2.29 0.15
CA ALA A 135 8.53 2.95 -1.12
C ALA A 135 9.98 2.65 -1.57
N ALA A 136 10.90 2.50 -0.61
CA ALA A 136 12.30 2.16 -0.91
C ALA A 136 12.49 0.72 -1.44
N ALA A 137 11.56 -0.19 -1.15
CA ALA A 137 11.62 -1.57 -1.65
C ALA A 137 11.33 -1.68 -3.15
N TRP A 138 10.52 -0.78 -3.69
CA TRP A 138 10.27 -0.68 -5.14
C TRP A 138 9.88 0.75 -5.51
N ARG A 139 10.48 1.25 -6.58
CA ARG A 139 10.13 2.51 -7.24
C ARG A 139 10.01 2.27 -8.74
N PRO A 140 8.98 2.82 -9.38
CA PRO A 140 8.88 2.76 -10.83
C PRO A 140 10.07 3.50 -11.47
N ARG A 141 10.51 3.04 -12.64
CA ARG A 141 11.58 3.66 -13.43
C ARG A 141 11.01 4.38 -14.66
N GLN A 142 9.91 3.88 -15.20
CA GLN A 142 9.26 4.39 -16.41
C GLN A 142 7.86 4.96 -16.11
N ALA A 143 7.15 4.40 -15.13
CA ALA A 143 5.84 4.91 -14.73
C ALA A 143 5.96 6.28 -14.04
N THR A 144 4.98 7.14 -14.30
CA THR A 144 4.84 8.41 -13.58
C THR A 144 4.42 8.14 -12.14
N GLN A 145 5.28 8.49 -11.17
CA GLN A 145 4.96 8.33 -9.75
C GLN A 145 4.38 9.62 -9.19
N LEU A 146 3.25 9.52 -8.49
CA LEU A 146 2.62 10.60 -7.74
C LEU A 146 2.54 10.20 -6.25
N ALA A 147 3.36 10.84 -5.41
CA ALA A 147 3.37 10.60 -3.97
C ALA A 147 2.44 11.58 -3.24
N VAL A 148 1.63 11.08 -2.31
CA VAL A 148 0.70 11.90 -1.52
C VAL A 148 1.32 12.28 -0.18
N ARG A 149 1.31 13.59 0.12
CA ARG A 149 1.74 14.17 1.39
C ARG A 149 0.59 14.97 2.01
N GLY A 150 0.59 15.10 3.34
CA GLY A 150 -0.40 15.91 4.05
C GLY A 150 0.27 17.02 4.86
N PHE A 151 -0.34 18.20 4.85
CA PHE A 151 0.10 19.38 5.59
C PHE A 151 -1.07 20.03 6.32
N THR A 152 -0.78 20.63 7.49
CA THR A 152 -1.61 21.69 8.06
C THR A 152 -1.01 23.04 7.68
N GLU A 153 -1.86 24.01 7.41
CA GLU A 153 -1.45 25.39 7.13
C GLU A 153 -1.96 26.31 8.25
N ALA A 154 -1.03 26.99 8.90
CA ALA A 154 -1.34 28.01 9.90
C ALA A 154 -1.86 29.30 9.23
N PRO A 155 -2.53 30.21 9.98
CA PRO A 155 -3.03 31.48 9.42
C PRO A 155 -1.97 32.38 8.78
N ASP A 156 -0.71 32.23 9.17
CA ASP A 156 0.44 32.94 8.59
C ASP A 156 1.00 32.28 7.32
N GLY A 157 0.37 31.19 6.83
CA GLY A 157 0.81 30.44 5.67
C GLY A 157 1.90 29.40 5.95
N THR A 158 2.34 29.26 7.21
CA THR A 158 3.35 28.28 7.59
C THR A 158 2.78 26.86 7.50
N ARG A 159 3.46 25.98 6.76
CA ARG A 159 3.04 24.59 6.58
C ARG A 159 3.83 23.63 7.44
N THR A 160 3.12 22.77 8.14
CA THR A 160 3.70 21.69 8.96
C THR A 160 3.23 20.34 8.43
N VAL A 161 4.16 19.40 8.28
CA VAL A 161 3.84 18.03 7.84
C VAL A 161 2.98 17.34 8.90
N ILE A 162 1.84 16.84 8.49
CA ILE A 162 0.95 16.07 9.37
C ILE A 162 1.51 14.66 9.54
N THR A 163 1.99 14.31 10.72
CA THR A 163 2.55 12.97 10.98
C THR A 163 1.49 11.93 11.29
N HIS A 164 0.50 12.25 12.12
CA HIS A 164 -0.57 11.32 12.51
C HIS A 164 -1.77 11.32 11.56
N MET A 165 -2.18 12.48 11.08
CA MET A 165 -3.34 12.64 10.18
C MET A 165 -3.04 12.24 8.74
N VAL A 166 -1.78 12.21 8.30
CA VAL A 166 -1.41 11.84 6.92
C VAL A 166 -1.96 10.47 6.50
N LYS A 167 -2.18 9.55 7.44
CA LYS A 167 -2.78 8.25 7.13
C LYS A 167 -4.25 8.36 6.76
N ARG A 168 -5.02 9.24 7.43
CA ARG A 168 -6.41 9.52 7.10
C ARG A 168 -6.50 10.15 5.71
N VAL A 169 -5.77 11.22 5.49
CA VAL A 169 -5.69 11.94 4.22
C VAL A 169 -5.35 11.00 3.05
N ARG A 170 -4.36 10.14 3.21
CA ARG A 170 -4.01 9.13 2.19
C ARG A 170 -5.14 8.15 1.93
N GLY A 171 -5.90 7.76 2.95
CA GLY A 171 -7.07 6.90 2.82
C GLY A 171 -8.18 7.59 2.02
N GLU A 172 -8.47 8.85 2.32
CA GLU A 172 -9.46 9.68 1.63
C GLU A 172 -9.10 9.91 0.16
N VAL A 173 -7.84 10.27 -0.13
CA VAL A 173 -7.34 10.42 -1.51
C VAL A 173 -7.47 9.11 -2.29
N ALA A 174 -7.06 7.99 -1.68
CA ALA A 174 -7.18 6.69 -2.32
C ALA A 174 -8.65 6.35 -2.63
N ARG A 175 -9.56 6.59 -1.67
CA ARG A 175 -10.99 6.38 -1.83
C ARG A 175 -11.55 7.16 -3.02
N LEU A 176 -11.32 8.47 -3.06
CA LEU A 176 -11.80 9.35 -4.13
C LEU A 176 -11.32 8.89 -5.51
N VAL A 177 -10.04 8.56 -5.63
CA VAL A 177 -9.47 8.11 -6.90
C VAL A 177 -10.02 6.75 -7.34
N ILE A 178 -10.21 5.81 -6.41
CA ILE A 178 -10.77 4.49 -6.71
C ILE A 178 -12.27 4.60 -7.07
N GLU A 179 -13.05 5.39 -6.35
CA GLU A 179 -14.49 5.63 -6.64
C GLU A 179 -14.69 6.30 -8.02
N ALA A 180 -13.76 7.16 -8.42
CA ALA A 180 -13.77 7.78 -9.76
C ALA A 180 -13.34 6.83 -10.90
N GLY A 181 -13.00 5.57 -10.61
CA GLY A 181 -12.50 4.61 -11.60
C GLY A 181 -11.02 4.78 -11.96
N GLY A 182 -10.27 5.59 -11.20
CA GLY A 182 -8.86 5.86 -11.41
C GLY A 182 -8.57 7.12 -12.21
N ALA A 183 -7.31 7.32 -12.56
CA ALA A 183 -6.83 8.46 -13.35
C ALA A 183 -5.60 8.07 -14.18
N GLU A 184 -5.39 8.68 -15.34
CA GLU A 184 -4.25 8.35 -16.21
C GLU A 184 -3.07 9.33 -16.05
N ARG A 185 -3.31 10.53 -15.48
CA ARG A 185 -2.33 11.59 -15.30
C ARG A 185 -2.47 12.27 -13.94
N PRO A 186 -1.38 12.86 -13.40
CA PRO A 186 -1.39 13.51 -12.10
C PRO A 186 -2.44 14.62 -11.94
N GLU A 187 -2.67 15.42 -13.00
CA GLU A 187 -3.65 16.50 -13.00
C GLU A 187 -5.07 15.97 -12.78
N ALA A 188 -5.42 14.83 -13.41
CA ALA A 188 -6.72 14.22 -13.21
C ALA A 188 -6.90 13.70 -11.76
N VAL A 189 -5.82 13.23 -11.12
CA VAL A 189 -5.87 12.92 -9.68
C VAL A 189 -6.16 14.16 -8.85
N ALA A 190 -5.47 15.28 -9.13
CA ALA A 190 -5.70 16.53 -8.41
C ALA A 190 -7.13 17.06 -8.62
N GLU A 191 -7.67 16.97 -9.84
CA GLU A 191 -9.05 17.34 -10.17
C GLU A 191 -10.06 16.49 -9.36
N ILE A 192 -9.90 15.18 -9.35
CA ILE A 192 -10.76 14.25 -8.59
C ILE A 192 -10.72 14.57 -7.09
N VAL A 193 -9.53 14.75 -6.53
CA VAL A 193 -9.35 14.98 -5.10
C VAL A 193 -9.90 16.36 -4.70
N THR A 194 -9.74 17.38 -5.54
CA THR A 194 -10.33 18.71 -5.35
C THR A 194 -11.87 18.64 -5.40
N ALA A 195 -12.42 17.94 -6.38
CA ALA A 195 -13.87 17.73 -6.48
C ALA A 195 -14.44 16.98 -5.26
N GLY A 196 -13.64 16.13 -4.62
CA GLY A 196 -13.95 15.47 -3.35
C GLY A 196 -13.84 16.37 -2.12
N GLY A 197 -13.56 17.67 -2.28
CA GLY A 197 -13.56 18.66 -1.21
C GLY A 197 -12.21 18.84 -0.50
N LEU A 198 -11.13 18.21 -0.98
CA LEU A 198 -9.80 18.39 -0.40
C LEU A 198 -9.04 19.50 -1.13
N ARG A 199 -8.36 20.39 -0.39
CA ARG A 199 -7.45 21.38 -0.95
C ARG A 199 -6.12 20.71 -1.29
N VAL A 200 -5.70 20.78 -2.56
CA VAL A 200 -4.47 20.15 -3.02
C VAL A 200 -3.60 21.06 -3.84
N GLU A 201 -2.30 20.81 -3.80
CA GLU A 201 -1.31 21.40 -4.69
C GLU A 201 -0.54 20.29 -5.39
N LEU A 202 -0.54 20.35 -6.73
CA LEU A 202 0.21 19.43 -7.55
C LEU A 202 1.58 20.02 -7.89
N SER A 203 2.62 19.26 -7.65
CA SER A 203 3.98 19.57 -8.08
C SER A 203 4.59 18.31 -8.72
N GLU A 204 5.78 18.43 -9.32
CA GLU A 204 6.42 17.29 -9.97
C GLU A 204 6.54 16.08 -9.03
N GLY A 205 5.82 15.01 -9.38
CA GLY A 205 5.80 13.73 -8.63
C GLY A 205 5.12 13.79 -7.26
N ARG A 206 4.41 14.87 -6.89
CA ARG A 206 3.81 15.04 -5.56
C ARG A 206 2.45 15.71 -5.59
N LEU A 207 1.53 15.18 -4.80
CA LEU A 207 0.25 15.78 -4.48
C LEU A 207 0.24 16.14 -2.98
N ASP A 208 0.30 17.41 -2.69
CA ASP A 208 0.25 17.94 -1.33
C ASP A 208 -1.21 18.26 -0.98
N VAL A 209 -1.73 17.61 0.05
CA VAL A 209 -3.08 17.85 0.60
C VAL A 209 -2.93 18.76 1.80
N ILE A 210 -3.73 19.83 1.85
CA ILE A 210 -3.61 20.93 2.82
C ILE A 210 -4.90 21.00 3.63
N GLU A 211 -4.78 20.82 4.96
CA GLU A 211 -5.85 20.96 5.95
C GLU A 211 -5.73 22.26 6.74
#